data_ad5b1c8e59bd3c5d1e92bdaa8b580aac
#
_entry.id   ad5b1c8e59bd3c5d1e92bdaa8b580aac
#
_cell.length_a   1.000
_cell.length_b   1.000
_cell.length_c   1.000
_cell.angle_alpha   90.00
_cell.angle_beta   90.00
_cell.angle_gamma   90.00
#
_symmetry.space_group_name_H-M   'P 1'
#
loop_
_entity.id
_entity.type
_entity.pdbx_description
1 polymer ?
#
loop_
_entity_poly.entity_id
_entity_poly.type
_entity_poly.pdbx_seq_one_letter_code
_entity_poly.pdbx_strand_id
1 'polypeptide(L)'
;MATWKNLDTLETFKALSEVKRVKLADVMSGAEGAERVKKYSVPMAEGFSYNFAAKQVDDEVLCALKALAEEAQLAEKFEELYNGAVINTGENRLVLHQLTRGQLGNAVEADGVDKREFYVKQQARIAEFANKVHNGEITNAAGEKFTTVVQIGIGGSDLGPRAMYLALENWAKKNNTLKMKAQFISNVDPDDAAAVLNAVDVAHALFVLVSKSGTTLETLTNESFVKEALKKAGLDASKHMIAVTSETSPLAKSDDYLAAFFMDDYIGGRFSSTSAVGGAVLSLAFGPDVFAQFLEGAAAEDKLSANKNVMENPEMLDALIGVYERNVLGYPGTAVLPYSQALSRFPAHLQQLDMESNGKSAVSYTHLRAHETCAALV
;
A
#
# COMPACT_ATOMS: atom_id res chain seq x y z
N MET A 1 -27.67 -0.57 -3.16
CA MET A 1 -26.68 -0.50 -2.05
C MET A 1 -26.68 -1.82 -1.30
N ALA A 2 -25.54 -2.41 -1.13
CA ALA A 2 -25.36 -3.62 -0.34
C ALA A 2 -25.72 -3.37 1.14
N THR A 3 -26.18 -4.41 1.83
CA THR A 3 -26.53 -4.31 3.24
C THR A 3 -25.34 -4.66 4.11
N TRP A 4 -24.96 -3.75 5.00
CA TRP A 4 -23.87 -3.98 5.95
C TRP A 4 -24.40 -4.59 7.24
N LYS A 5 -23.97 -5.84 7.52
CA LYS A 5 -24.27 -6.58 8.74
C LYS A 5 -22.98 -7.15 9.32
N ASN A 6 -22.93 -7.34 10.63
CA ASN A 6 -21.83 -8.08 11.24
C ASN A 6 -21.89 -9.55 10.81
N LEU A 7 -20.77 -10.15 10.50
CA LEU A 7 -20.69 -11.54 10.01
C LEU A 7 -21.33 -12.56 10.99
N ASP A 8 -21.14 -12.35 12.28
CA ASP A 8 -21.68 -13.23 13.35
C ASP A 8 -23.23 -13.22 13.43
N THR A 9 -23.88 -12.27 12.77
CA THR A 9 -25.34 -12.21 12.65
C THR A 9 -25.89 -12.99 11.46
N LEU A 10 -25.02 -13.44 10.55
CA LEU A 10 -25.41 -14.15 9.32
C LEU A 10 -25.65 -15.64 9.60
N GLU A 11 -26.67 -16.22 8.98
CA GLU A 11 -26.97 -17.65 9.15
C GLU A 11 -25.88 -18.53 8.53
N THR A 12 -25.31 -18.12 7.40
CA THR A 12 -24.20 -18.82 6.76
C THR A 12 -22.93 -18.80 7.60
N PHE A 13 -22.68 -17.76 8.39
CA PHE A 13 -21.55 -17.74 9.34
C PHE A 13 -21.76 -18.74 10.47
N LYS A 14 -22.98 -18.87 10.98
CA LYS A 14 -23.32 -19.89 11.99
C LYS A 14 -23.13 -21.29 11.42
N ALA A 15 -23.64 -21.54 10.20
CA ALA A 15 -23.45 -22.80 9.50
C ALA A 15 -21.97 -23.13 9.27
N LEU A 16 -21.14 -22.16 8.86
CA LEU A 16 -19.69 -22.31 8.72
C LEU A 16 -19.03 -22.76 10.02
N SER A 17 -19.52 -22.30 11.18
CA SER A 17 -18.98 -22.67 12.50
C SER A 17 -19.27 -24.13 12.87
N GLU A 18 -20.22 -24.77 12.23
CA GLU A 18 -20.63 -26.17 12.45
C GLU A 18 -19.97 -27.16 11.48
N VAL A 19 -19.29 -26.66 10.42
CA VAL A 19 -18.63 -27.51 9.44
C VAL A 19 -17.52 -28.33 10.11
N LYS A 20 -17.40 -29.59 9.70
CA LYS A 20 -16.37 -30.49 10.23
C LYS A 20 -14.97 -29.97 9.93
N ARG A 21 -14.15 -29.88 10.97
CA ARG A 21 -12.77 -29.44 10.83
C ARG A 21 -11.90 -30.41 10.04
N VAL A 22 -11.18 -29.91 9.06
CA VAL A 22 -10.21 -30.68 8.26
C VAL A 22 -8.94 -30.92 9.08
N LYS A 23 -8.47 -32.17 9.10
CA LYS A 23 -7.16 -32.52 9.67
C LYS A 23 -6.11 -32.54 8.55
N LEU A 24 -5.22 -31.57 8.54
CA LEU A 24 -4.20 -31.45 7.48
C LEU A 24 -3.34 -32.71 7.33
N ALA A 25 -3.00 -33.38 8.43
CA ALA A 25 -2.21 -34.61 8.39
C ALA A 25 -2.91 -35.72 7.56
N ASP A 26 -4.24 -35.75 7.57
CA ASP A 26 -5.00 -36.77 6.85
C ASP A 26 -5.06 -36.46 5.35
N VAL A 27 -5.23 -35.18 4.99
CA VAL A 27 -5.46 -34.74 3.60
C VAL A 27 -4.20 -34.34 2.82
N MET A 28 -3.07 -34.19 3.52
CA MET A 28 -1.78 -33.81 2.90
C MET A 28 -0.81 -35.00 2.73
N SER A 29 -1.26 -36.22 3.02
CA SER A 29 -0.42 -37.43 2.93
C SER A 29 -0.56 -38.15 1.58
N GLY A 30 0.51 -38.82 1.15
CA GLY A 30 0.51 -39.68 -0.03
C GLY A 30 0.17 -38.99 -1.36
N ALA A 31 -0.41 -39.79 -2.29
CA ALA A 31 -0.79 -39.28 -3.62
C ALA A 31 -1.94 -38.28 -3.57
N GLU A 32 -2.85 -38.40 -2.62
CA GLU A 32 -3.97 -37.46 -2.43
C GLU A 32 -3.48 -36.07 -2.06
N GLY A 33 -2.41 -35.96 -1.25
CA GLY A 33 -1.79 -34.69 -0.92
C GLY A 33 -1.21 -33.98 -2.16
N ALA A 34 -0.60 -34.71 -3.08
CA ALA A 34 -0.08 -34.16 -4.32
C ALA A 34 -1.18 -33.62 -5.25
N GLU A 35 -2.29 -34.36 -5.37
CA GLU A 35 -3.46 -33.90 -6.13
C GLU A 35 -4.14 -32.70 -5.46
N ARG A 36 -4.17 -32.67 -4.14
CA ARG A 36 -4.69 -31.54 -3.38
C ARG A 36 -3.91 -30.25 -3.67
N VAL A 37 -2.58 -30.31 -3.75
CA VAL A 37 -1.74 -29.14 -4.07
C VAL A 37 -2.09 -28.56 -5.44
N LYS A 38 -2.43 -29.40 -6.42
CA LYS A 38 -2.87 -28.95 -7.73
C LYS A 38 -4.29 -28.38 -7.70
N LYS A 39 -5.21 -29.05 -6.99
CA LYS A 39 -6.62 -28.67 -6.91
C LYS A 39 -6.84 -27.34 -6.21
N TYR A 40 -6.16 -27.10 -5.09
CA TYR A 40 -6.34 -25.88 -4.28
C TYR A 40 -5.33 -24.82 -4.63
N SER A 41 -5.34 -24.41 -5.90
CA SER A 41 -4.53 -23.34 -6.45
C SER A 41 -5.36 -22.49 -7.41
N VAL A 42 -5.33 -21.16 -7.23
CA VAL A 42 -6.04 -20.19 -8.07
C VAL A 42 -5.00 -19.29 -8.72
N PRO A 43 -5.06 -19.07 -10.04
CA PRO A 43 -4.16 -18.13 -10.71
C PRO A 43 -4.32 -16.69 -10.17
N MET A 44 -3.21 -16.02 -10.00
CA MET A 44 -3.09 -14.59 -9.78
C MET A 44 -2.49 -13.94 -11.03
N ALA A 45 -2.30 -12.62 -11.01
CA ALA A 45 -1.69 -11.91 -12.13
C ALA A 45 -0.21 -12.31 -12.31
N GLU A 46 0.30 -12.11 -13.53
CA GLU A 46 1.71 -12.21 -13.90
C GLU A 46 2.39 -13.55 -13.55
N GLY A 47 1.64 -14.64 -13.64
CA GLY A 47 2.16 -16.00 -13.43
C GLY A 47 2.28 -16.40 -11.96
N PHE A 48 1.76 -15.61 -11.04
CA PHE A 48 1.58 -16.00 -9.64
C PHE A 48 0.37 -16.91 -9.47
N SER A 49 0.33 -17.63 -8.36
CA SER A 49 -0.84 -18.39 -7.95
C SER A 49 -0.99 -18.35 -6.42
N TYR A 50 -2.22 -18.23 -5.96
CA TYR A 50 -2.58 -18.44 -4.58
C TYR A 50 -2.82 -19.92 -4.36
N ASN A 51 -1.95 -20.57 -3.58
CA ASN A 51 -2.10 -21.99 -3.23
C ASN A 51 -2.49 -22.11 -1.75
N PHE A 52 -3.67 -22.66 -1.51
CA PHE A 52 -4.23 -22.82 -0.17
C PHE A 52 -4.37 -24.30 0.26
N ALA A 53 -3.65 -25.21 -0.41
CA ALA A 53 -3.70 -26.64 -0.10
C ALA A 53 -3.31 -26.98 1.36
N ALA A 54 -2.43 -26.17 1.97
CA ALA A 54 -2.02 -26.31 3.36
C ALA A 54 -2.94 -25.60 4.37
N LYS A 55 -4.06 -25.03 3.93
CA LYS A 55 -5.11 -24.49 4.79
C LYS A 55 -6.09 -25.60 5.22
N GLN A 56 -6.74 -25.43 6.38
CA GLN A 56 -7.71 -26.42 6.91
C GLN A 56 -9.07 -26.33 6.22
N VAL A 57 -9.07 -26.35 4.91
CA VAL A 57 -10.27 -26.27 4.07
C VAL A 57 -10.43 -27.53 3.21
N ASP A 58 -11.65 -27.87 2.89
CA ASP A 58 -12.05 -28.84 1.89
C ASP A 58 -13.22 -28.29 1.08
N ASP A 59 -13.81 -29.10 0.21
CA ASP A 59 -14.90 -28.64 -0.66
C ASP A 59 -16.15 -28.25 0.17
N GLU A 60 -16.37 -28.85 1.32
CA GLU A 60 -17.49 -28.51 2.20
C GLU A 60 -17.29 -27.14 2.85
N VAL A 61 -16.08 -26.90 3.39
CA VAL A 61 -15.70 -25.56 3.92
C VAL A 61 -15.75 -24.50 2.82
N LEU A 62 -15.24 -24.78 1.63
CA LEU A 62 -15.25 -23.83 0.52
C LEU A 62 -16.67 -23.50 0.06
N CYS A 63 -17.56 -24.49 0.05
CA CYS A 63 -18.98 -24.26 -0.24
C CYS A 63 -19.64 -23.35 0.80
N ALA A 64 -19.34 -23.56 2.09
CA ALA A 64 -19.85 -22.70 3.16
C ALA A 64 -19.28 -21.28 3.11
N LEU A 65 -17.98 -21.12 2.76
CA LEU A 65 -17.36 -19.81 2.55
C LEU A 65 -17.98 -19.06 1.36
N LYS A 66 -18.29 -19.77 0.29
CA LYS A 66 -19.01 -19.18 -0.85
C LYS A 66 -20.40 -18.69 -0.43
N ALA A 67 -21.16 -19.50 0.31
CA ALA A 67 -22.48 -19.10 0.81
C ALA A 67 -22.37 -17.88 1.74
N LEU A 68 -21.32 -17.81 2.58
CA LEU A 68 -21.06 -16.65 3.42
C LEU A 68 -20.79 -15.39 2.59
N ALA A 69 -19.98 -15.47 1.54
CA ALA A 69 -19.71 -14.35 0.63
C ALA A 69 -20.98 -13.85 -0.05
N GLU A 70 -21.85 -14.75 -0.50
CA GLU A 70 -23.14 -14.44 -1.12
C GLU A 70 -24.09 -13.75 -0.14
N GLU A 71 -24.31 -14.28 1.07
CA GLU A 71 -25.17 -13.65 2.08
C GLU A 71 -24.61 -12.32 2.57
N ALA A 72 -23.28 -12.21 2.70
CA ALA A 72 -22.60 -10.98 3.08
C ALA A 72 -22.61 -9.93 1.95
N GLN A 73 -23.03 -10.27 0.74
CA GLN A 73 -22.98 -9.42 -0.46
C GLN A 73 -21.57 -8.88 -0.72
N LEU A 74 -20.57 -9.74 -0.62
CA LEU A 74 -19.17 -9.32 -0.64
C LEU A 74 -18.77 -8.72 -2.00
N ALA A 75 -19.15 -9.36 -3.10
CA ALA A 75 -18.88 -8.86 -4.44
C ALA A 75 -19.58 -7.50 -4.72
N GLU A 76 -20.80 -7.34 -4.26
CA GLU A 76 -21.57 -6.09 -4.41
C GLU A 76 -20.94 -4.95 -3.60
N LYS A 77 -20.45 -5.22 -2.39
CA LYS A 77 -19.75 -4.24 -1.56
C LYS A 77 -18.44 -3.79 -2.20
N PHE A 78 -17.75 -4.71 -2.83
CA PHE A 78 -16.52 -4.40 -3.55
C PHE A 78 -16.80 -3.56 -4.80
N GLU A 79 -17.90 -3.87 -5.52
CA GLU A 79 -18.37 -3.06 -6.65
C GLU A 79 -18.76 -1.64 -6.22
N GLU A 80 -19.42 -1.48 -5.07
CA GLU A 80 -19.73 -0.17 -4.49
C GLU A 80 -18.46 0.64 -4.18
N LEU A 81 -17.39 -0.01 -3.65
CA LEU A 81 -16.11 0.63 -3.42
C LEU A 81 -15.50 1.17 -4.73
N TYR A 82 -15.50 0.36 -5.80
CA TYR A 82 -14.96 0.79 -7.09
C TYR A 82 -15.74 1.96 -7.70
N ASN A 83 -17.01 2.03 -7.44
CA ASN A 83 -17.90 3.08 -7.94
C ASN A 83 -17.94 4.32 -7.03
N GLY A 84 -17.08 4.41 -6.03
CA GLY A 84 -16.94 5.59 -5.18
C GLY A 84 -18.08 5.75 -4.17
N ALA A 85 -18.65 4.66 -3.67
CA ALA A 85 -19.54 4.75 -2.53
C ALA A 85 -18.78 5.15 -1.26
N VAL A 86 -19.45 5.81 -0.32
CA VAL A 86 -18.90 6.12 1.00
C VAL A 86 -18.83 4.82 1.81
N ILE A 87 -17.72 4.10 1.70
CA ILE A 87 -17.48 2.84 2.42
C ILE A 87 -16.92 3.11 3.82
N ASN A 88 -16.04 4.10 3.96
CA ASN A 88 -15.57 4.53 5.27
C ASN A 88 -16.62 5.41 5.97
N THR A 89 -17.61 4.78 6.56
CA THR A 89 -18.71 5.49 7.26
C THR A 89 -18.24 6.17 8.55
N GLY A 90 -17.10 5.74 9.12
CA GLY A 90 -16.54 6.34 10.34
C GLY A 90 -16.00 7.74 10.13
N GLU A 91 -15.43 8.03 8.95
CA GLU A 91 -14.89 9.33 8.57
C GLU A 91 -15.72 9.99 7.46
N ASN A 92 -16.78 9.34 7.02
CA ASN A 92 -17.64 9.77 5.89
C ASN A 92 -16.81 10.04 4.63
N ARG A 93 -15.98 9.07 4.23
CA ARG A 93 -15.05 9.22 3.09
C ARG A 93 -15.19 8.10 2.06
N LEU A 94 -14.82 8.43 0.83
CA LEU A 94 -14.57 7.47 -0.23
C LEU A 94 -13.24 6.74 0.05
N VAL A 95 -13.06 5.57 -0.58
CA VAL A 95 -11.81 4.80 -0.58
C VAL A 95 -11.45 4.54 -2.03
N LEU A 96 -10.40 5.23 -2.54
CA LEU A 96 -10.13 5.33 -3.97
C LEU A 96 -8.72 4.83 -4.37
N HIS A 97 -8.13 3.92 -3.60
CA HIS A 97 -6.78 3.40 -3.86
C HIS A 97 -6.63 2.80 -5.26
N GLN A 98 -7.67 2.10 -5.74
CA GLN A 98 -7.68 1.49 -7.08
C GLN A 98 -7.55 2.53 -8.20
N LEU A 99 -8.06 3.75 -8.01
CA LEU A 99 -7.98 4.81 -9.02
C LEU A 99 -6.56 5.35 -9.21
N THR A 100 -5.63 5.07 -8.31
CA THR A 100 -4.19 5.38 -8.54
C THR A 100 -3.59 4.43 -9.57
N ARG A 101 -4.16 3.24 -9.78
CA ARG A 101 -3.65 2.16 -10.64
C ARG A 101 -4.40 2.03 -11.95
N GLY A 102 -5.72 2.19 -11.94
CA GLY A 102 -6.58 2.01 -13.11
C GLY A 102 -7.98 2.55 -12.91
N GLN A 103 -8.87 2.22 -13.83
CA GLN A 103 -10.29 2.53 -13.78
C GLN A 103 -11.06 1.22 -13.92
N LEU A 104 -11.62 0.72 -12.81
CA LEU A 104 -12.38 -0.54 -12.78
C LEU A 104 -13.89 -0.33 -12.79
N GLY A 105 -14.37 0.73 -12.17
CA GLY A 105 -15.76 1.09 -12.08
C GLY A 105 -16.09 2.32 -12.92
N ASN A 106 -17.16 2.99 -12.54
CA ASN A 106 -17.56 4.27 -13.11
C ASN A 106 -16.54 5.37 -12.79
N ALA A 107 -16.60 6.48 -13.54
CA ALA A 107 -15.88 7.69 -13.14
C ALA A 107 -16.35 8.15 -11.76
N VAL A 108 -15.41 8.54 -10.91
CA VAL A 108 -15.68 9.00 -9.54
C VAL A 108 -15.28 10.47 -9.43
N GLU A 109 -16.28 11.31 -9.29
CA GLU A 109 -16.08 12.73 -9.01
C GLU A 109 -16.18 13.00 -7.51
N ALA A 110 -15.20 13.69 -6.97
CA ALA A 110 -15.23 14.22 -5.61
C ALA A 110 -14.51 15.57 -5.57
N ASP A 111 -15.01 16.49 -4.75
CA ASP A 111 -14.50 17.86 -4.64
C ASP A 111 -14.51 18.61 -6.00
N GLY A 112 -15.45 18.24 -6.88
CA GLY A 112 -15.60 18.83 -8.22
C GLY A 112 -14.53 18.39 -9.23
N VAL A 113 -13.82 17.29 -8.97
CA VAL A 113 -12.73 16.77 -9.82
C VAL A 113 -12.92 15.28 -10.04
N ASP A 114 -12.71 14.81 -11.28
CA ASP A 114 -12.53 13.37 -11.56
C ASP A 114 -11.25 12.89 -10.88
N LYS A 115 -11.39 11.90 -9.99
CA LYS A 115 -10.28 11.43 -9.13
C LYS A 115 -9.24 10.60 -9.90
N ARG A 116 -9.66 9.84 -10.92
CA ARG A 116 -8.71 9.15 -11.77
C ARG A 116 -7.84 10.15 -12.55
N GLU A 117 -8.46 11.18 -13.12
CA GLU A 117 -7.75 12.22 -13.85
C GLU A 117 -6.77 12.97 -12.93
N PHE A 118 -7.19 13.28 -11.71
CA PHE A 118 -6.32 13.88 -10.70
C PHE A 118 -5.07 13.03 -10.43
N TYR A 119 -5.22 11.71 -10.19
CA TYR A 119 -4.07 10.84 -9.91
C TYR A 119 -3.15 10.69 -11.11
N VAL A 120 -3.69 10.53 -12.31
CA VAL A 120 -2.90 10.48 -13.56
C VAL A 120 -2.09 11.76 -13.75
N LYS A 121 -2.69 12.91 -13.47
CA LYS A 121 -2.00 14.21 -13.55
C LYS A 121 -0.83 14.28 -12.56
N GLN A 122 -1.01 13.79 -11.33
CA GLN A 122 0.10 13.76 -10.36
C GLN A 122 1.20 12.80 -10.80
N GLN A 123 0.86 11.63 -11.34
CA GLN A 123 1.83 10.67 -11.89
C GLN A 123 2.64 11.30 -13.03
N ALA A 124 1.99 12.01 -13.95
CA ALA A 124 2.67 12.70 -15.05
C ALA A 124 3.62 13.79 -14.55
N ARG A 125 3.21 14.59 -13.55
CA ARG A 125 4.07 15.63 -12.94
C ARG A 125 5.28 15.03 -12.24
N ILE A 126 5.11 13.92 -11.52
CA ILE A 126 6.20 13.19 -10.86
C ILE A 126 7.16 12.63 -11.91
N ALA A 127 6.63 12.03 -12.99
CA ALA A 127 7.44 11.50 -14.07
C ALA A 127 8.28 12.58 -14.77
N GLU A 128 7.67 13.71 -15.08
CA GLU A 128 8.37 14.86 -15.64
C GLU A 128 9.50 15.36 -14.72
N PHE A 129 9.21 15.51 -13.43
CA PHE A 129 10.19 15.95 -12.45
C PHE A 129 11.35 14.95 -12.32
N ALA A 130 11.05 13.65 -12.18
CA ALA A 130 12.07 12.62 -12.08
C ALA A 130 12.97 12.57 -13.32
N ASN A 131 12.39 12.70 -14.52
CA ASN A 131 13.16 12.75 -15.77
C ASN A 131 14.08 13.99 -15.80
N LYS A 132 13.62 15.17 -15.39
CA LYS A 132 14.46 16.37 -15.31
C LYS A 132 15.63 16.19 -14.33
N VAL A 133 15.41 15.54 -13.19
CA VAL A 133 16.49 15.20 -12.25
C VAL A 133 17.48 14.23 -12.89
N HIS A 134 17.01 13.16 -13.50
CA HIS A 134 17.89 12.16 -14.12
C HIS A 134 18.70 12.71 -15.29
N ASN A 135 18.11 13.60 -16.09
CA ASN A 135 18.77 14.24 -17.24
C ASN A 135 19.75 15.35 -16.82
N GLY A 136 19.69 15.82 -15.55
CA GLY A 136 20.51 16.92 -15.06
C GLY A 136 19.98 18.30 -15.43
N GLU A 137 18.69 18.41 -15.73
CA GLU A 137 18.01 19.69 -15.90
C GLU A 137 17.67 20.32 -14.55
N ILE A 138 17.46 19.46 -13.53
CA ILE A 138 17.37 19.83 -12.12
C ILE A 138 18.62 19.28 -11.42
N THR A 139 19.43 20.18 -10.87
CA THR A 139 20.72 19.90 -10.26
C THR A 139 20.82 20.55 -8.88
N ASN A 140 21.86 20.19 -8.13
CA ASN A 140 22.23 20.90 -6.93
C ASN A 140 22.79 22.32 -7.26
N ALA A 141 23.13 23.10 -6.23
CA ALA A 141 23.62 24.48 -6.40
C ALA A 141 24.96 24.55 -7.15
N ALA A 142 25.73 23.46 -7.21
CA ALA A 142 26.99 23.41 -7.97
C ALA A 142 26.78 22.96 -9.44
N GLY A 143 25.55 22.73 -9.88
CA GLY A 143 25.25 22.21 -11.23
C GLY A 143 25.48 20.71 -11.39
N GLU A 144 25.56 19.97 -10.29
CA GLU A 144 25.82 18.53 -10.29
C GLU A 144 24.54 17.75 -10.06
N LYS A 145 24.50 16.50 -10.57
CA LYS A 145 23.32 15.63 -10.45
C LYS A 145 23.11 15.13 -9.02
N PHE A 146 21.87 15.03 -8.61
CA PHE A 146 21.48 14.26 -7.44
C PHE A 146 21.71 12.77 -7.66
N THR A 147 22.27 12.09 -6.65
CA THR A 147 22.59 10.67 -6.69
C THR A 147 21.82 9.86 -5.65
N THR A 148 21.25 10.54 -4.66
CA THR A 148 20.53 9.93 -3.54
C THR A 148 19.20 10.64 -3.36
N VAL A 149 18.14 9.88 -3.13
CA VAL A 149 16.85 10.39 -2.66
C VAL A 149 16.62 9.93 -1.22
N VAL A 150 16.21 10.84 -0.34
CA VAL A 150 15.92 10.54 1.07
C VAL A 150 14.45 10.84 1.34
N GLN A 151 13.64 9.82 1.59
CA GLN A 151 12.24 10.02 1.96
C GLN A 151 12.10 10.21 3.47
N ILE A 152 11.42 11.27 3.86
CA ILE A 152 11.09 11.62 5.24
C ILE A 152 9.60 11.38 5.40
N GLY A 153 9.21 10.35 6.16
CA GLY A 153 7.81 10.01 6.35
C GLY A 153 7.66 8.89 7.37
N ILE A 154 6.52 8.82 8.05
CA ILE A 154 6.26 7.90 9.15
C ILE A 154 5.07 7.00 8.80
N GLY A 155 5.08 5.77 9.28
CA GLY A 155 4.00 4.81 9.08
C GLY A 155 3.77 4.50 7.60
N GLY A 156 2.57 4.80 7.09
CA GLY A 156 2.23 4.58 5.69
C GLY A 156 3.06 5.39 4.69
N SER A 157 3.60 6.51 5.12
CA SER A 157 4.51 7.32 4.29
C SER A 157 5.94 6.76 4.21
N ASP A 158 6.24 5.64 4.89
CA ASP A 158 7.52 4.94 4.88
C ASP A 158 7.37 3.47 4.47
N LEU A 159 6.55 2.71 5.20
CA LEU A 159 6.58 1.24 5.18
C LEU A 159 6.35 0.65 3.79
N GLY A 160 5.34 1.11 3.09
CA GLY A 160 5.03 0.62 1.74
C GLY A 160 6.08 1.03 0.71
N PRO A 161 6.37 2.32 0.52
CA PRO A 161 7.41 2.79 -0.40
C PRO A 161 8.78 2.17 -0.14
N ARG A 162 9.20 2.05 1.14
CA ARG A 162 10.46 1.39 1.51
C ARG A 162 10.45 -0.09 1.15
N ALA A 163 9.35 -0.81 1.42
CA ALA A 163 9.25 -2.23 1.06
C ALA A 163 9.37 -2.43 -0.45
N MET A 164 8.73 -1.59 -1.27
CA MET A 164 8.81 -1.64 -2.73
C MET A 164 10.22 -1.28 -3.23
N TYR A 165 10.84 -0.25 -2.66
CA TYR A 165 12.23 0.09 -2.99
C TYR A 165 13.18 -1.09 -2.73
N LEU A 166 13.14 -1.67 -1.54
CA LEU A 166 14.01 -2.80 -1.17
C LEU A 166 13.73 -4.05 -2.02
N ALA A 167 12.49 -4.25 -2.44
CA ALA A 167 12.13 -5.35 -3.34
C ALA A 167 12.81 -5.23 -4.71
N LEU A 168 12.99 -4.02 -5.22
CA LEU A 168 13.52 -3.75 -6.55
C LEU A 168 15.01 -3.37 -6.56
N GLU A 169 15.57 -2.91 -5.44
CA GLU A 169 16.91 -2.32 -5.37
C GLU A 169 17.99 -3.24 -5.91
N ASN A 170 18.02 -4.50 -5.45
CA ASN A 170 19.06 -5.44 -5.86
C ASN A 170 18.92 -5.85 -7.33
N TRP A 171 17.69 -6.00 -7.82
CA TRP A 171 17.42 -6.24 -9.24
C TRP A 171 17.91 -5.07 -10.10
N ALA A 172 17.58 -3.84 -9.71
CA ALA A 172 18.00 -2.64 -10.44
C ALA A 172 19.52 -2.45 -10.44
N LYS A 173 20.19 -2.71 -9.31
CA LYS A 173 21.67 -2.69 -9.22
C LYS A 173 22.29 -3.74 -10.17
N LYS A 174 21.79 -4.96 -10.16
CA LYS A 174 22.29 -6.06 -11.02
C LYS A 174 22.15 -5.73 -12.51
N ASN A 175 21.08 -5.05 -12.88
CA ASN A 175 20.80 -4.68 -14.28
C ASN A 175 21.31 -3.29 -14.67
N ASN A 176 22.02 -2.57 -13.78
CA ASN A 176 22.51 -1.20 -13.97
C ASN A 176 21.40 -0.20 -14.34
N THR A 177 20.20 -0.39 -13.80
CA THR A 177 19.04 0.46 -14.05
C THR A 177 18.69 1.37 -12.87
N LEU A 178 19.36 1.21 -11.72
CA LEU A 178 19.18 2.08 -10.55
C LEU A 178 19.61 3.51 -10.90
N LYS A 179 18.68 4.47 -10.80
CA LYS A 179 18.94 5.89 -11.11
C LYS A 179 19.51 6.63 -9.91
N MET A 180 18.86 6.48 -8.74
CA MET A 180 19.29 7.09 -7.49
C MET A 180 19.17 6.06 -6.36
N LYS A 181 20.09 6.12 -5.38
CA LYS A 181 19.94 5.35 -4.14
C LYS A 181 18.83 5.98 -3.30
N ALA A 182 17.96 5.16 -2.67
CA ALA A 182 17.01 5.69 -1.71
C ALA A 182 17.41 5.37 -0.27
N GLN A 183 17.14 6.33 0.62
CA GLN A 183 17.26 6.22 2.07
C GLN A 183 15.96 6.72 2.71
N PHE A 184 15.73 6.35 3.97
CA PHE A 184 14.46 6.63 4.62
C PHE A 184 14.68 7.08 6.06
N ILE A 185 14.11 8.23 6.43
CA ILE A 185 14.03 8.71 7.81
C ILE A 185 12.58 8.52 8.25
N SER A 186 12.35 7.59 9.18
CA SER A 186 10.99 7.12 9.50
C SER A 186 10.60 7.18 10.97
N ASN A 187 11.56 7.46 11.85
CA ASN A 187 11.30 7.66 13.26
C ASN A 187 11.61 9.09 13.68
N VAL A 188 10.90 9.59 14.69
CA VAL A 188 11.23 10.85 15.36
C VAL A 188 12.34 10.60 16.40
N ASP A 189 13.43 10.05 15.92
CA ASP A 189 14.59 9.67 16.70
C ASP A 189 15.83 10.36 16.08
N PRO A 190 16.57 11.20 16.85
CA PRO A 190 17.77 11.84 16.37
C PRO A 190 18.81 10.86 15.80
N ASP A 191 18.90 9.65 16.37
CA ASP A 191 19.85 8.63 15.92
C ASP A 191 19.45 8.05 14.55
N ASP A 192 18.15 7.86 14.27
CA ASP A 192 17.65 7.43 12.93
C ASP A 192 18.00 8.47 11.87
N ALA A 193 17.67 9.74 12.12
CA ALA A 193 17.99 10.84 11.21
C ALA A 193 19.50 11.01 11.03
N ALA A 194 20.28 10.97 12.12
CA ALA A 194 21.74 11.10 12.09
C ALA A 194 22.41 9.95 11.32
N ALA A 195 21.93 8.71 11.50
CA ALA A 195 22.47 7.55 10.78
C ALA A 195 22.31 7.71 9.26
N VAL A 196 21.15 8.18 8.80
CA VAL A 196 20.90 8.45 7.37
C VAL A 196 21.75 9.63 6.88
N LEU A 197 21.73 10.77 7.60
CA LEU A 197 22.43 11.99 7.19
C LEU A 197 23.94 11.81 7.16
N ASN A 198 24.51 10.97 8.03
CA ASN A 198 25.93 10.64 8.02
C ASN A 198 26.32 9.64 6.92
N ALA A 199 25.36 8.88 6.40
CA ALA A 199 25.58 7.89 5.35
C ALA A 199 25.43 8.44 3.94
N VAL A 200 24.86 9.65 3.77
CA VAL A 200 24.61 10.27 2.47
C VAL A 200 25.47 11.52 2.29
N ASP A 201 25.83 11.80 1.04
CA ASP A 201 26.37 13.10 0.67
C ASP A 201 25.18 14.06 0.51
N VAL A 202 24.99 14.94 1.50
CA VAL A 202 23.84 15.86 1.54
C VAL A 202 23.83 16.84 0.37
N ALA A 203 24.99 17.15 -0.22
CA ALA A 203 25.09 18.02 -1.39
C ALA A 203 24.52 17.36 -2.66
N HIS A 204 24.52 16.04 -2.73
CA HIS A 204 23.98 15.25 -3.83
C HIS A 204 22.69 14.49 -3.44
N ALA A 205 22.06 14.86 -2.33
CA ALA A 205 20.82 14.29 -1.85
C ALA A 205 19.62 15.18 -2.14
N LEU A 206 18.54 14.57 -2.63
CA LEU A 206 17.21 15.18 -2.79
C LEU A 206 16.29 14.59 -1.71
N PHE A 207 15.69 15.43 -0.89
CA PHE A 207 14.84 15.04 0.23
C PHE A 207 13.37 15.15 -0.15
N VAL A 208 12.59 14.09 0.12
CA VAL A 208 11.16 14.01 -0.14
C VAL A 208 10.43 14.03 1.18
N LEU A 209 9.84 15.17 1.54
CA LEU A 209 9.00 15.28 2.74
C LEU A 209 7.60 14.78 2.43
N VAL A 210 7.15 13.74 3.15
CA VAL A 210 5.83 13.14 2.96
C VAL A 210 4.97 13.35 4.20
N SER A 211 4.01 14.25 4.09
CA SER A 211 3.00 14.50 5.12
C SER A 211 1.70 14.96 4.48
N LYS A 212 0.64 14.14 4.58
CA LYS A 212 -0.67 14.47 3.99
C LYS A 212 -1.22 15.79 4.55
N SER A 213 -1.27 15.94 5.86
CA SER A 213 -1.75 17.15 6.51
C SER A 213 -0.75 18.31 6.48
N GLY A 214 0.54 18.01 6.32
CA GLY A 214 1.61 19.00 6.50
C GLY A 214 1.81 19.49 7.94
N THR A 215 1.20 18.79 8.91
CA THR A 215 1.21 19.19 10.33
C THR A 215 1.65 18.06 11.27
N THR A 216 2.05 16.90 10.74
CA THR A 216 2.53 15.78 11.55
C THR A 216 3.84 16.17 12.24
N LEU A 217 3.79 16.32 13.56
CA LEU A 217 4.88 16.86 14.36
C LEU A 217 6.19 16.09 14.15
N GLU A 218 6.12 14.77 14.15
CA GLU A 218 7.27 13.88 13.95
C GLU A 218 7.94 14.09 12.60
N THR A 219 7.12 14.23 11.54
CA THR A 219 7.63 14.46 10.19
C THR A 219 8.30 15.83 10.07
N LEU A 220 7.68 16.87 10.65
CA LEU A 220 8.26 18.23 10.69
C LEU A 220 9.52 18.31 11.56
N THR A 221 9.60 17.52 12.62
CA THR A 221 10.82 17.42 13.44
C THR A 221 11.96 16.81 12.61
N ASN A 222 11.72 15.72 11.90
CA ASN A 222 12.71 15.13 11.00
C ASN A 222 13.12 16.07 9.87
N GLU A 223 12.17 16.83 9.33
CA GLU A 223 12.46 17.91 8.37
C GLU A 223 13.43 18.94 8.94
N SER A 224 13.24 19.35 10.19
CA SER A 224 14.10 20.33 10.84
C SER A 224 15.54 19.83 10.99
N PHE A 225 15.74 18.53 11.28
CA PHE A 225 17.08 17.92 11.29
C PHE A 225 17.75 17.96 9.92
N VAL A 226 16.99 17.67 8.86
CA VAL A 226 17.50 17.74 7.48
C VAL A 226 17.84 19.19 7.09
N LYS A 227 16.95 20.15 7.36
CA LYS A 227 17.20 21.58 7.09
C LYS A 227 18.44 22.09 7.83
N GLU A 228 18.65 21.64 9.08
CA GLU A 228 19.85 22.00 9.84
C GLU A 228 21.12 21.38 9.25
N ALA A 229 21.07 20.12 8.80
CA ALA A 229 22.19 19.46 8.15
C ALA A 229 22.59 20.17 6.84
N LEU A 230 21.60 20.51 5.99
CA LEU A 230 21.82 21.28 4.76
C LEU A 230 22.42 22.66 5.07
N LYS A 231 21.89 23.37 6.07
CA LYS A 231 22.42 24.66 6.52
C LYS A 231 23.88 24.57 6.99
N LYS A 232 24.22 23.52 7.78
CA LYS A 232 25.61 23.27 8.22
C LYS A 232 26.55 23.02 7.04
N ALA A 233 26.05 22.40 5.96
CA ALA A 233 26.78 22.21 4.72
C ALA A 233 26.82 23.44 3.82
N GLY A 234 26.20 24.57 4.21
CA GLY A 234 26.11 25.80 3.42
C GLY A 234 25.13 25.71 2.25
N LEU A 235 24.17 24.78 2.30
CA LEU A 235 23.21 24.50 1.23
C LEU A 235 21.83 25.12 1.54
N ASP A 236 21.15 25.54 0.46
CA ASP A 236 19.78 26.04 0.52
C ASP A 236 18.79 24.86 0.48
N ALA A 237 18.06 24.65 1.56
CA ALA A 237 17.10 23.55 1.68
C ALA A 237 16.02 23.60 0.56
N SER A 238 15.60 24.79 0.12
CA SER A 238 14.61 24.96 -0.95
C SER A 238 15.08 24.40 -2.30
N LYS A 239 16.37 24.15 -2.48
CA LYS A 239 16.98 23.55 -3.67
C LYS A 239 17.20 22.03 -3.55
N HIS A 240 16.97 21.48 -2.36
CA HIS A 240 17.23 20.07 -2.04
C HIS A 240 15.97 19.33 -1.57
N MET A 241 14.83 20.00 -1.43
CA MET A 241 13.63 19.40 -0.88
C MET A 241 12.44 19.46 -1.83
N ILE A 242 11.62 18.42 -1.84
CA ILE A 242 10.30 18.38 -2.46
C ILE A 242 9.28 17.91 -1.42
N ALA A 243 8.01 18.27 -1.61
CA ALA A 243 6.92 17.87 -0.73
C ALA A 243 5.96 16.91 -1.44
N VAL A 244 5.49 15.87 -0.73
CA VAL A 244 4.32 15.07 -1.09
C VAL A 244 3.27 15.29 -0.01
N THR A 245 2.17 15.96 -0.36
CA THR A 245 1.22 16.50 0.62
C THR A 245 -0.18 16.65 0.02
N SER A 246 -1.17 17.10 0.80
CA SER A 246 -2.47 17.51 0.27
C SER A 246 -2.38 18.91 -0.36
N GLU A 247 -3.20 19.18 -1.39
CA GLU A 247 -3.32 20.53 -2.00
C GLU A 247 -3.73 21.61 -0.99
N THR A 248 -4.44 21.22 0.08
CA THR A 248 -4.89 22.10 1.15
C THR A 248 -3.87 22.27 2.27
N SER A 249 -2.78 21.51 2.25
CA SER A 249 -1.72 21.54 3.25
C SER A 249 -0.91 22.85 3.19
N PRO A 250 -0.39 23.34 4.33
CA PRO A 250 0.56 24.45 4.34
C PRO A 250 1.79 24.22 3.47
N LEU A 251 2.24 22.96 3.34
CA LEU A 251 3.40 22.59 2.53
C LEU A 251 3.18 22.79 1.02
N ALA A 252 1.92 22.72 0.56
CA ALA A 252 1.58 22.81 -0.86
C ALA A 252 1.93 24.16 -1.51
N LYS A 253 1.99 25.21 -0.70
CA LYS A 253 2.20 26.60 -1.14
C LYS A 253 3.47 27.21 -0.57
N SER A 254 4.32 26.40 0.05
CA SER A 254 5.58 26.88 0.64
C SER A 254 6.67 26.98 -0.43
N ASP A 255 7.39 28.08 -0.43
CA ASP A 255 8.58 28.29 -1.27
C ASP A 255 9.82 27.53 -0.77
N ASP A 256 9.66 26.75 0.34
CA ASP A 256 10.72 25.92 0.93
C ASP A 256 11.02 24.66 0.09
N TYR A 257 10.26 24.40 -0.98
CA TYR A 257 10.38 23.18 -1.79
C TYR A 257 10.53 23.48 -3.28
N LEU A 258 11.38 22.70 -3.95
CA LEU A 258 11.56 22.71 -5.41
C LEU A 258 10.26 22.36 -6.16
N ALA A 259 9.48 21.46 -5.60
CA ALA A 259 8.21 21.02 -6.14
C ALA A 259 7.31 20.43 -5.04
N ALA A 260 6.00 20.47 -5.29
CA ALA A 260 5.02 19.77 -4.48
C ALA A 260 4.17 18.84 -5.36
N PHE A 261 3.97 17.61 -4.91
CA PHE A 261 3.10 16.61 -5.52
C PHE A 261 1.96 16.28 -4.57
N PHE A 262 0.78 16.00 -5.13
CA PHE A 262 -0.42 15.99 -4.32
C PHE A 262 -1.03 14.60 -4.18
N MET A 263 -1.52 14.34 -2.99
CA MET A 263 -2.39 13.24 -2.60
C MET A 263 -3.61 13.83 -1.92
N ASP A 264 -4.71 13.09 -1.91
CA ASP A 264 -5.94 13.51 -1.25
C ASP A 264 -6.32 12.61 -0.07
N ASP A 265 -7.46 12.90 0.54
CA ASP A 265 -7.95 12.19 1.72
C ASP A 265 -8.53 10.81 1.43
N TYR A 266 -8.74 10.48 0.15
CA TYR A 266 -9.30 9.21 -0.29
C TYR A 266 -8.24 8.11 -0.47
N ILE A 267 -6.96 8.46 -0.28
CA ILE A 267 -5.83 7.53 -0.25
C ILE A 267 -5.34 7.38 1.18
N GLY A 268 -5.47 6.18 1.74
CA GLY A 268 -4.92 5.85 3.03
C GLY A 268 -3.40 5.68 3.01
N GLY A 269 -2.75 6.06 4.11
CA GLY A 269 -1.29 6.02 4.22
C GLY A 269 -0.72 4.63 3.94
N ARG A 270 -1.30 3.58 4.51
CA ARG A 270 -0.82 2.19 4.34
C ARG A 270 -1.01 1.63 2.92
N PHE A 271 -1.89 2.21 2.11
CA PHE A 271 -2.10 1.86 0.70
C PHE A 271 -1.45 2.85 -0.27
N SER A 272 -0.65 3.79 0.23
CA SER A 272 -0.15 4.92 -0.54
C SER A 272 1.03 4.62 -1.47
N SER A 273 1.56 3.40 -1.48
CA SER A 273 2.68 3.02 -2.36
C SER A 273 2.38 3.21 -3.84
N THR A 274 1.11 3.12 -4.25
CA THR A 274 0.67 3.34 -5.63
C THR A 274 0.26 4.80 -5.92
N SER A 275 0.30 5.68 -4.92
CA SER A 275 0.00 7.11 -5.04
C SER A 275 1.24 7.96 -5.25
N ALA A 276 1.10 9.29 -5.17
CA ALA A 276 2.24 10.22 -5.21
C ALA A 276 3.31 9.91 -4.14
N VAL A 277 2.93 9.28 -3.02
CA VAL A 277 3.85 8.92 -1.92
C VAL A 277 4.93 7.94 -2.38
N GLY A 278 4.50 6.78 -2.94
CA GLY A 278 5.46 5.84 -3.53
C GLY A 278 5.98 6.33 -4.87
N GLY A 279 5.13 7.01 -5.66
CA GLY A 279 5.46 7.52 -6.97
C GLY A 279 6.69 8.42 -6.97
N ALA A 280 6.81 9.35 -6.03
CA ALA A 280 7.94 10.27 -5.95
C ALA A 280 9.26 9.52 -5.73
N VAL A 281 9.38 8.74 -4.67
CA VAL A 281 10.63 8.04 -4.35
C VAL A 281 10.97 6.93 -5.34
N LEU A 282 9.98 6.14 -5.80
CA LEU A 282 10.23 5.04 -6.72
C LEU A 282 10.59 5.53 -8.12
N SER A 283 9.94 6.62 -8.61
CA SER A 283 10.32 7.23 -9.90
C SER A 283 11.71 7.84 -9.87
N LEU A 284 12.09 8.49 -8.77
CA LEU A 284 13.45 9.03 -8.60
C LEU A 284 14.48 7.90 -8.52
N ALA A 285 14.18 6.82 -7.78
CA ALA A 285 15.12 5.70 -7.60
C ALA A 285 15.30 4.84 -8.85
N PHE A 286 14.22 4.53 -9.56
CA PHE A 286 14.21 3.53 -10.64
C PHE A 286 13.84 4.08 -12.01
N GLY A 287 13.24 5.24 -12.07
CA GLY A 287 12.64 5.83 -13.26
C GLY A 287 11.10 5.68 -13.28
N PRO A 288 10.39 6.63 -13.90
CA PRO A 288 8.93 6.61 -13.96
C PRO A 288 8.34 5.39 -14.68
N ASP A 289 9.06 4.82 -15.65
CA ASP A 289 8.61 3.63 -16.37
C ASP A 289 8.52 2.40 -15.45
N VAL A 290 9.46 2.26 -14.50
CA VAL A 290 9.42 1.15 -13.52
C VAL A 290 8.27 1.35 -12.54
N PHE A 291 7.99 2.59 -12.14
CA PHE A 291 6.81 2.88 -11.31
C PHE A 291 5.51 2.61 -12.07
N ALA A 292 5.44 2.92 -13.37
CA ALA A 292 4.28 2.58 -14.20
C ALA A 292 4.04 1.08 -14.27
N GLN A 293 5.09 0.25 -14.47
CA GLN A 293 4.98 -1.21 -14.44
C GLN A 293 4.51 -1.73 -13.07
N PHE A 294 4.95 -1.13 -11.98
CA PHE A 294 4.43 -1.46 -10.64
C PHE A 294 2.92 -1.19 -10.53
N LEU A 295 2.45 -0.06 -11.07
CA LEU A 295 1.01 0.26 -11.12
C LEU A 295 0.24 -0.72 -12.02
N GLU A 296 0.80 -1.12 -13.15
CA GLU A 296 0.19 -2.11 -14.07
C GLU A 296 0.01 -3.47 -13.38
N GLY A 297 1.02 -3.94 -12.64
CA GLY A 297 0.92 -5.17 -11.86
C GLY A 297 -0.20 -5.09 -10.80
N ALA A 298 -0.26 -4.00 -10.05
CA ALA A 298 -1.32 -3.78 -9.07
C ALA A 298 -2.72 -3.66 -9.70
N ALA A 299 -2.81 -3.04 -10.90
CA ALA A 299 -4.07 -2.97 -11.65
C ALA A 299 -4.52 -4.33 -12.20
N ALA A 300 -3.58 -5.24 -12.47
CA ALA A 300 -3.91 -6.60 -12.89
C ALA A 300 -4.59 -7.39 -11.76
N GLU A 301 -4.11 -7.26 -10.52
CA GLU A 301 -4.77 -7.84 -9.33
C GLU A 301 -6.13 -7.18 -9.06
N ASP A 302 -6.24 -5.85 -9.17
CA ASP A 302 -7.54 -5.18 -9.04
C ASP A 302 -8.61 -5.75 -9.99
N LYS A 303 -8.22 -6.18 -11.20
CA LYS A 303 -9.15 -6.82 -12.16
C LYS A 303 -9.57 -8.22 -11.70
N LEU A 304 -8.67 -8.98 -11.09
CA LEU A 304 -9.00 -10.29 -10.53
C LEU A 304 -9.94 -10.15 -9.33
N SER A 305 -9.68 -9.18 -8.46
CA SER A 305 -10.54 -8.87 -7.31
C SER A 305 -11.97 -8.48 -7.70
N ALA A 306 -12.20 -8.02 -8.93
CA ALA A 306 -13.53 -7.72 -9.44
C ALA A 306 -14.32 -8.98 -9.88
N ASN A 307 -13.70 -10.17 -9.92
CA ASN A 307 -14.38 -11.42 -10.26
C ASN A 307 -15.35 -11.81 -9.13
N LYS A 308 -16.63 -11.97 -9.50
CA LYS A 308 -17.70 -12.35 -8.54
C LYS A 308 -17.67 -13.83 -8.15
N ASN A 309 -16.93 -14.67 -8.88
CA ASN A 309 -16.74 -16.07 -8.54
C ASN A 309 -15.67 -16.21 -7.46
N VAL A 310 -16.07 -16.47 -6.23
CA VAL A 310 -15.18 -16.67 -5.07
C VAL A 310 -14.02 -17.64 -5.38
N MET A 311 -14.29 -18.72 -6.11
CA MET A 311 -13.30 -19.76 -6.40
C MET A 311 -12.28 -19.36 -7.48
N GLU A 312 -12.48 -18.23 -8.14
CA GLU A 312 -11.58 -17.66 -9.15
C GLU A 312 -11.04 -16.29 -8.72
N ASN A 313 -11.37 -15.86 -7.51
CA ASN A 313 -10.94 -14.59 -6.92
C ASN A 313 -10.02 -14.87 -5.74
N PRO A 314 -8.68 -14.85 -5.93
CA PRO A 314 -7.72 -15.24 -4.91
C PRO A 314 -7.78 -14.33 -3.67
N GLU A 315 -8.03 -13.03 -3.83
CA GLU A 315 -8.09 -12.07 -2.73
C GLU A 315 -9.33 -12.30 -1.85
N MET A 316 -10.49 -12.50 -2.49
CA MET A 316 -11.73 -12.80 -1.78
C MET A 316 -11.65 -14.15 -1.07
N LEU A 317 -11.05 -15.15 -1.72
CA LEU A 317 -10.87 -16.48 -1.17
C LEU A 317 -9.92 -16.47 0.04
N ASP A 318 -8.78 -15.75 -0.04
CA ASP A 318 -7.85 -15.61 1.08
C ASP A 318 -8.51 -14.88 2.28
N ALA A 319 -9.24 -13.81 2.02
CA ALA A 319 -9.99 -13.10 3.06
C ALA A 319 -11.02 -14.00 3.77
N LEU A 320 -11.79 -14.78 3.01
CA LEU A 320 -12.79 -15.72 3.57
C LEU A 320 -12.13 -16.85 4.36
N ILE A 321 -11.02 -17.41 3.86
CA ILE A 321 -10.23 -18.41 4.59
C ILE A 321 -9.67 -17.78 5.88
N GLY A 322 -9.21 -16.54 5.83
CA GLY A 322 -8.75 -15.80 7.01
C GLY A 322 -9.85 -15.63 8.07
N VAL A 323 -11.08 -15.30 7.65
CA VAL A 323 -12.25 -15.25 8.55
C VAL A 323 -12.50 -16.62 9.18
N TYR A 324 -12.45 -17.70 8.41
CA TYR A 324 -12.61 -19.05 8.92
C TYR A 324 -11.51 -19.42 9.93
N GLU A 325 -10.25 -19.18 9.59
CA GLU A 325 -9.11 -19.47 10.46
C GLU A 325 -9.17 -18.68 11.77
N ARG A 326 -9.50 -17.39 11.68
CA ARG A 326 -9.53 -16.51 12.86
C ARG A 326 -10.77 -16.74 13.73
N ASN A 327 -11.95 -16.74 13.12
CA ASN A 327 -13.22 -16.65 13.85
C ASN A 327 -13.83 -18.02 14.18
N VAL A 328 -13.55 -19.06 13.37
CA VAL A 328 -14.09 -20.41 13.56
C VAL A 328 -13.03 -21.35 14.14
N LEU A 329 -11.82 -21.36 13.58
CA LEU A 329 -10.75 -22.22 14.09
C LEU A 329 -10.05 -21.65 15.32
N GLY A 330 -10.13 -20.33 15.53
CA GLY A 330 -9.60 -19.64 16.70
C GLY A 330 -8.08 -19.38 16.61
N TYR A 331 -7.50 -19.30 15.40
CA TYR A 331 -6.08 -19.01 15.26
C TYR A 331 -5.77 -17.58 15.68
N PRO A 332 -4.76 -17.37 16.57
CA PRO A 332 -4.51 -16.04 17.14
C PRO A 332 -3.80 -15.09 16.20
N GLY A 333 -3.16 -15.55 15.15
CA GLY A 333 -2.37 -14.74 14.24
C GLY A 333 -1.93 -15.47 12.99
N THR A 334 -1.41 -14.69 12.04
CA THR A 334 -0.84 -15.16 10.77
C THR A 334 0.65 -14.83 10.73
N ALA A 335 1.49 -15.82 10.42
CA ALA A 335 2.91 -15.62 10.16
C ALA A 335 3.15 -15.46 8.66
N VAL A 336 3.77 -14.35 8.27
CA VAL A 336 4.19 -14.11 6.90
C VAL A 336 5.69 -14.34 6.79
N LEU A 337 6.10 -15.36 6.04
CA LEU A 337 7.48 -15.81 5.90
C LEU A 337 7.92 -15.67 4.43
N PRO A 338 8.43 -14.50 4.02
CA PRO A 338 8.89 -14.31 2.66
C PRO A 338 10.23 -15.04 2.45
N TYR A 339 10.23 -16.07 1.64
CA TYR A 339 11.45 -16.79 1.24
C TYR A 339 12.24 -16.07 0.14
N SER A 340 12.15 -14.75 0.10
CA SER A 340 12.89 -13.87 -0.78
C SER A 340 13.48 -12.71 0.01
N GLN A 341 14.79 -12.49 -0.10
CA GLN A 341 15.45 -11.34 0.53
C GLN A 341 14.88 -9.99 0.04
N ALA A 342 14.45 -9.94 -1.21
CA ALA A 342 13.77 -8.78 -1.79
C ALA A 342 12.50 -8.38 -1.01
N LEU A 343 11.81 -9.34 -0.41
CA LEU A 343 10.58 -9.13 0.36
C LEU A 343 10.82 -9.01 1.88
N SER A 344 12.07 -8.84 2.33
CA SER A 344 12.42 -8.79 3.76
C SER A 344 11.66 -7.72 4.56
N ARG A 345 11.27 -6.61 3.93
CA ARG A 345 10.51 -5.54 4.57
C ARG A 345 9.00 -5.64 4.37
N PHE A 346 8.54 -6.52 3.50
CA PHE A 346 7.12 -6.73 3.20
C PHE A 346 6.28 -7.12 4.43
N PRO A 347 6.73 -8.02 5.34
CA PRO A 347 5.97 -8.32 6.56
C PRO A 347 5.70 -7.10 7.45
N ALA A 348 6.64 -6.16 7.55
CA ALA A 348 6.43 -4.94 8.32
C ALA A 348 5.37 -4.02 7.69
N HIS A 349 5.30 -3.99 6.36
CA HIS A 349 4.23 -3.30 5.64
C HIS A 349 2.87 -3.97 5.90
N LEU A 350 2.80 -5.30 5.86
CA LEU A 350 1.58 -6.06 6.17
C LEU A 350 1.12 -5.91 7.63
N GLN A 351 2.05 -5.71 8.58
CA GLN A 351 1.67 -5.40 9.97
C GLN A 351 0.81 -4.14 10.06
N GLN A 352 1.15 -3.10 9.30
CA GLN A 352 0.32 -1.90 9.25
C GLN A 352 -1.00 -2.15 8.51
N LEU A 353 -0.96 -2.87 7.39
CA LEU A 353 -2.15 -3.16 6.59
C LEU A 353 -3.19 -3.97 7.37
N ASP A 354 -2.76 -5.00 8.11
CA ASP A 354 -3.66 -5.93 8.79
C ASP A 354 -3.74 -5.64 10.30
N MET A 355 -2.64 -5.74 11.04
CA MET A 355 -2.67 -5.68 12.51
C MET A 355 -3.14 -4.32 13.03
N GLU A 356 -2.68 -3.23 12.43
CA GLU A 356 -3.13 -1.89 12.83
C GLU A 356 -4.59 -1.66 12.41
N SER A 357 -4.98 -2.06 11.19
CA SER A 357 -6.31 -1.82 10.67
C SER A 357 -7.37 -2.68 11.36
N ASN A 358 -7.17 -4.00 11.38
CA ASN A 358 -8.12 -4.95 11.94
C ASN A 358 -8.03 -5.07 13.46
N GLY A 359 -6.91 -4.63 14.07
CA GLY A 359 -6.71 -4.60 15.51
C GLY A 359 -7.43 -3.45 16.23
N LYS A 360 -7.99 -2.49 15.51
CA LYS A 360 -8.69 -1.35 16.10
C LYS A 360 -10.10 -1.74 16.52
N SER A 361 -10.38 -1.60 17.84
CA SER A 361 -11.75 -1.73 18.36
C SER A 361 -12.52 -0.44 18.17
N ALA A 362 -13.77 -0.56 17.72
CA ALA A 362 -14.68 0.57 17.66
C ALA A 362 -15.17 0.91 19.07
N VAL A 363 -14.65 1.99 19.66
CA VAL A 363 -15.17 2.59 20.88
C VAL A 363 -15.75 3.97 20.56
N SER A 364 -16.86 4.30 21.20
CA SER A 364 -17.66 5.50 20.88
C SER A 364 -16.92 6.84 21.01
N TYR A 365 -15.77 6.86 21.68
CA TYR A 365 -14.94 8.04 21.92
C TYR A 365 -13.52 7.94 21.31
N THR A 366 -13.16 6.83 20.69
CA THR A 366 -11.91 6.72 19.94
C THR A 366 -12.23 6.79 18.45
N HIS A 367 -11.99 7.91 17.85
CA HIS A 367 -12.18 8.14 16.41
C HIS A 367 -11.08 7.52 15.55
N LEU A 368 -10.41 6.49 16.07
CA LEU A 368 -9.27 5.85 15.43
C LEU A 368 -9.74 4.79 14.44
N ARG A 369 -10.37 5.23 13.37
CA ARG A 369 -10.53 4.37 12.19
C ARG A 369 -9.73 4.98 11.07
N ALA A 370 -8.67 4.32 10.70
CA ALA A 370 -8.13 4.56 9.40
C ALA A 370 -9.22 4.24 8.37
N HIS A 371 -9.42 5.11 7.38
CA HIS A 371 -10.43 4.88 6.34
C HIS A 371 -10.18 3.60 5.54
N GLU A 372 -8.97 3.07 5.58
CA GLU A 372 -8.57 1.79 4.99
C GLU A 372 -9.21 0.58 5.66
N THR A 373 -9.67 0.71 6.90
CA THR A 373 -10.30 -0.40 7.63
C THR A 373 -11.56 -0.89 6.93
N CYS A 374 -12.22 -0.03 6.19
CA CYS A 374 -13.40 -0.40 5.42
C CYS A 374 -13.06 -1.24 4.19
N ALA A 375 -11.87 -1.08 3.61
CA ALA A 375 -11.38 -1.92 2.53
C ALA A 375 -10.91 -3.30 3.04
N ALA A 376 -10.52 -3.41 4.30
CA ALA A 376 -10.11 -4.66 4.94
C ALA A 376 -11.31 -5.49 5.48
N LEU A 377 -12.53 -5.01 5.35
CA LEU A 377 -13.75 -5.75 5.64
C LEU A 377 -14.28 -6.54 4.44
N VAL A 378 -13.51 -6.59 3.38
CA VAL A 378 -13.70 -7.48 2.23
C VAL A 378 -13.02 -8.80 2.54
#